data_76c3ec17c313b00722b288df579f99e8
#
_entry.id   76c3ec17c313b00722b288df579f99e8
#
_cell.length_a   1.000
_cell.length_b   1.000
_cell.length_c   1.000
_cell.angle_alpha   90.00
_cell.angle_beta   90.00
_cell.angle_gamma   90.00
#
_symmetry.space_group_name_H-M   'P 1'
#
loop_
_entity.id
_entity.type
_entity.pdbx_description
1 polymer ?
#
loop_
_entity_poly.entity_id
_entity_poly.type
_entity_poly.pdbx_seq_one_letter_code
_entity_poly.pdbx_strand_id
1 'polypeptide(L)'
;MPARRSSGSATRVVYTRSADWRAAALAAGCGILLCGVAAAQGLGQKQTTTSGHVVTVYAISWPTPISSVSADVEVCAGPNASAYDFAFPSFFQLHFADGGAIGSYGSAKKPALERTALKPKQCVRGWLDFAITTGQKPTVIRYHEMSADKKVIEWPVK
;
A
#
# COMPACT_ATOMS: atom_id res chain seq x y z
N MET A 1 5.37 -34.79 47.86
CA MET A 1 4.52 -34.51 46.71
C MET A 1 5.15 -35.16 45.50
N PRO A 2 4.54 -36.16 44.86
CA PRO A 2 5.20 -36.94 43.83
C PRO A 2 4.98 -36.36 42.42
N ALA A 3 6.05 -36.40 41.63
CA ALA A 3 6.11 -36.03 40.24
C ALA A 3 5.33 -37.00 39.36
N ARG A 4 4.49 -36.48 38.47
CA ARG A 4 3.81 -37.23 37.39
C ARG A 4 4.71 -37.32 36.14
N ARG A 5 5.10 -38.52 35.81
CA ARG A 5 5.68 -38.87 34.51
C ARG A 5 4.55 -39.02 33.49
N SER A 6 4.62 -38.31 32.36
CA SER A 6 3.79 -38.57 31.19
C SER A 6 4.60 -39.35 30.15
N SER A 7 4.12 -40.54 29.85
CA SER A 7 4.64 -41.43 28.83
C SER A 7 4.20 -40.97 27.45
N GLY A 8 5.16 -40.63 26.56
CA GLY A 8 4.92 -40.37 25.18
C GLY A 8 4.78 -41.66 24.37
N SER A 9 3.64 -41.83 23.71
CA SER A 9 3.41 -42.87 22.69
C SER A 9 4.02 -42.47 21.36
N ALA A 10 5.00 -43.24 20.93
CA ALA A 10 5.58 -43.12 19.60
C ALA A 10 4.70 -43.87 18.57
N THR A 11 4.05 -43.13 17.67
CA THR A 11 3.33 -43.71 16.55
C THR A 11 4.32 -43.99 15.41
N ARG A 12 4.52 -45.27 15.14
CA ARG A 12 5.33 -45.76 14.01
C ARG A 12 4.55 -45.60 12.70
N VAL A 13 5.01 -44.76 11.82
CA VAL A 13 4.50 -44.65 10.45
C VAL A 13 5.16 -45.73 9.61
N VAL A 14 4.37 -46.69 9.15
CA VAL A 14 4.79 -47.73 8.20
C VAL A 14 4.69 -47.17 6.78
N TYR A 15 5.84 -47.07 6.13
CA TYR A 15 5.93 -46.76 4.71
C TYR A 15 5.69 -48.02 3.88
N THR A 16 4.56 -48.11 3.22
CA THR A 16 4.36 -49.11 2.14
C THR A 16 4.79 -48.49 0.80
N ARG A 17 5.88 -49.02 0.26
CA ARG A 17 6.26 -48.80 -1.12
C ARG A 17 5.31 -49.61 -2.00
N SER A 18 4.58 -48.97 -2.85
CA SER A 18 4.04 -49.57 -4.07
C SER A 18 4.55 -48.79 -5.27
N ALA A 19 5.43 -49.44 -6.01
CA ALA A 19 5.88 -49.00 -7.30
C ALA A 19 4.86 -49.45 -8.33
N ASP A 20 4.21 -48.48 -9.01
CA ASP A 20 3.60 -48.75 -10.33
C ASP A 20 3.74 -47.47 -11.16
N TRP A 21 4.73 -47.53 -12.03
CA TRP A 21 5.01 -46.55 -13.06
C TRP A 21 4.66 -47.15 -14.42
N ARG A 22 3.49 -46.82 -14.88
CA ARG A 22 3.16 -47.01 -16.30
C ARG A 22 2.45 -45.81 -16.88
N ALA A 23 3.07 -45.39 -18.02
CA ALA A 23 2.50 -44.61 -19.12
C ALA A 23 2.18 -43.12 -18.84
N ALA A 24 3.11 -42.22 -19.12
CA ALA A 24 3.17 -41.47 -20.37
C ALA A 24 1.88 -40.75 -20.78
N ALA A 25 1.80 -39.45 -20.50
CA ALA A 25 1.18 -38.48 -21.40
C ALA A 25 1.91 -37.16 -21.24
N LEU A 26 2.76 -36.87 -22.22
CA LEU A 26 3.33 -35.55 -22.46
C LEU A 26 2.19 -34.62 -22.89
N ALA A 27 1.59 -33.92 -21.91
CA ALA A 27 0.82 -32.73 -22.20
C ALA A 27 1.76 -31.57 -21.87
N ALA A 28 2.41 -31.03 -22.90
CA ALA A 28 3.11 -29.75 -22.85
C ALA A 28 2.06 -28.65 -22.65
N GLY A 29 1.62 -28.51 -21.42
CA GLY A 29 0.85 -27.37 -20.96
C GLY A 29 1.79 -26.17 -20.86
N CYS A 30 1.81 -25.34 -21.90
CA CYS A 30 2.43 -24.04 -21.90
C CYS A 30 1.67 -23.19 -20.89
N GLY A 31 2.04 -23.32 -19.61
CA GLY A 31 1.57 -22.44 -18.54
C GLY A 31 2.14 -21.06 -18.81
N ILE A 32 1.35 -20.21 -19.46
CA ILE A 32 1.61 -18.77 -19.50
C ILE A 32 1.51 -18.30 -18.06
N LEU A 33 2.65 -18.23 -17.38
CA LEU A 33 2.82 -17.45 -16.16
C LEU A 33 2.53 -16.00 -16.55
N LEU A 34 1.27 -15.59 -16.43
CA LEU A 34 0.90 -14.19 -16.35
C LEU A 34 1.54 -13.64 -15.06
N CYS A 35 2.84 -13.33 -15.11
CA CYS A 35 3.42 -12.38 -14.21
C CYS A 35 2.62 -11.09 -14.39
N GLY A 36 1.63 -10.89 -13.50
CA GLY A 36 0.93 -9.63 -13.40
C GLY A 36 1.96 -8.56 -13.06
N VAL A 37 2.49 -7.92 -14.08
CA VAL A 37 3.22 -6.68 -13.93
C VAL A 37 2.19 -5.73 -13.33
N ALA A 38 2.28 -5.45 -12.04
CA ALA A 38 1.55 -4.36 -11.43
C ALA A 38 2.00 -3.10 -12.18
N ALA A 39 1.20 -2.69 -13.16
CA ALA A 39 1.45 -1.46 -13.89
C ALA A 39 1.51 -0.34 -12.85
N ALA A 40 2.65 0.33 -12.74
CA ALA A 40 2.79 1.50 -11.90
C ALA A 40 1.71 2.50 -12.33
N GLN A 41 0.72 2.70 -11.47
CA GLN A 41 -0.44 3.52 -11.79
C GLN A 41 0.01 4.97 -11.75
N GLY A 42 -0.15 5.69 -12.86
CA GLY A 42 0.23 7.11 -13.00
C GLY A 42 -0.66 8.03 -12.17
N LEU A 43 -0.29 9.31 -12.15
CA LEU A 43 -1.11 10.37 -11.54
C LEU A 43 -2.53 10.36 -12.14
N GLY A 44 -3.52 10.70 -11.32
CA GLY A 44 -4.94 10.67 -11.66
C GLY A 44 -5.60 9.29 -11.57
N GLN A 45 -4.83 8.22 -11.36
CA GLN A 45 -5.38 6.88 -11.17
C GLN A 45 -5.92 6.69 -9.75
N LYS A 46 -7.15 6.21 -9.64
CA LYS A 46 -7.78 5.84 -8.38
C LYS A 46 -7.23 4.50 -7.90
N GLN A 47 -6.83 4.44 -6.65
CA GLN A 47 -6.41 3.21 -6.01
C GLN A 47 -7.25 2.94 -4.77
N THR A 48 -7.57 1.67 -4.53
CA THR A 48 -8.40 1.28 -3.38
C THR A 48 -7.52 0.56 -2.35
N THR A 49 -7.62 1.00 -1.12
CA THR A 49 -6.95 0.39 0.04
C THR A 49 -7.68 -0.87 0.51
N THR A 50 -7.10 -1.58 1.45
CA THR A 50 -7.74 -2.78 2.05
C THR A 50 -8.98 -2.41 2.86
N SER A 51 -8.99 -1.23 3.51
CA SER A 51 -10.16 -0.74 4.26
C SER A 51 -11.28 -0.21 3.36
N GLY A 52 -11.04 -0.11 2.04
CA GLY A 52 -12.02 0.37 1.07
C GLY A 52 -11.94 1.87 0.79
N HIS A 53 -10.97 2.60 1.35
CA HIS A 53 -10.73 3.97 0.92
C HIS A 53 -10.29 4.01 -0.54
N VAL A 54 -10.80 4.99 -1.27
CA VAL A 54 -10.34 5.28 -2.62
C VAL A 54 -9.50 6.54 -2.58
N VAL A 55 -8.23 6.41 -2.97
CA VAL A 55 -7.26 7.50 -2.93
C VAL A 55 -6.79 7.83 -4.34
N THR A 56 -6.59 9.10 -4.61
CA THR A 56 -6.10 9.60 -5.90
C THR A 56 -5.07 10.69 -5.67
N VAL A 57 -3.95 10.64 -6.37
CA VAL A 57 -2.99 11.75 -6.48
C VAL A 57 -3.16 12.34 -7.87
N TYR A 58 -3.69 13.56 -7.95
CA TYR A 58 -4.03 14.21 -9.23
C TYR A 58 -2.84 14.93 -9.87
N ALA A 59 -2.07 15.63 -9.04
CA ALA A 59 -0.99 16.47 -9.53
C ALA A 59 0.13 16.57 -8.50
N ILE A 60 1.34 16.83 -9.00
CA ILE A 60 2.52 17.15 -8.21
C ILE A 60 3.06 18.47 -8.71
N SER A 61 3.41 19.36 -7.79
CA SER A 61 3.96 20.68 -8.09
C SER A 61 5.33 20.83 -7.44
N TRP A 62 6.28 21.28 -8.23
CA TRP A 62 7.65 21.50 -7.87
C TRP A 62 7.94 23.02 -7.88
N PRO A 63 8.03 23.69 -6.73
CA PRO A 63 8.41 25.09 -6.70
C PRO A 63 9.89 25.27 -7.07
N THR A 64 10.23 26.44 -7.59
CA THR A 64 11.63 26.82 -7.86
C THR A 64 11.99 28.03 -6.98
N PRO A 65 13.04 27.97 -6.13
CA PRO A 65 13.91 26.83 -5.87
C PRO A 65 13.19 25.68 -5.18
N ILE A 66 13.62 24.43 -5.43
CA ILE A 66 13.00 23.23 -4.87
C ILE A 66 13.34 23.14 -3.38
N SER A 67 12.40 23.53 -2.53
CA SER A 67 12.47 23.34 -1.07
C SER A 67 11.29 22.51 -0.52
N SER A 68 10.29 22.28 -1.36
CA SER A 68 9.12 21.47 -1.03
C SER A 68 8.55 20.84 -2.30
N VAL A 69 7.77 19.81 -2.13
CA VAL A 69 6.92 19.21 -3.17
C VAL A 69 5.49 19.31 -2.69
N SER A 70 4.59 19.80 -3.52
CA SER A 70 3.17 19.82 -3.21
C SER A 70 2.45 18.75 -4.02
N ALA A 71 1.51 18.03 -3.40
CA ALA A 71 0.65 17.08 -4.06
C ALA A 71 -0.82 17.43 -3.87
N ASP A 72 -1.60 17.40 -4.94
CA ASP A 72 -3.06 17.50 -4.94
C ASP A 72 -3.64 16.10 -4.85
N VAL A 73 -4.30 15.80 -3.74
CA VAL A 73 -4.78 14.46 -3.42
C VAL A 73 -6.25 14.47 -3.03
N GLU A 74 -6.91 13.34 -3.24
CA GLU A 74 -8.28 13.09 -2.79
C GLU A 74 -8.34 11.76 -2.03
N VAL A 75 -9.06 11.76 -0.92
CA VAL A 75 -9.37 10.56 -0.14
C VAL A 75 -10.88 10.45 -0.01
N CYS A 76 -11.44 9.34 -0.47
CA CYS A 76 -12.85 9.01 -0.35
C CYS A 76 -13.00 7.81 0.59
N ALA A 77 -13.90 7.93 1.55
CA ALA A 77 -14.24 6.81 2.40
C ALA A 77 -15.05 5.75 1.65
N GLY A 78 -14.81 4.48 1.99
CA GLY A 78 -15.58 3.36 1.47
C GLY A 78 -17.06 3.40 1.86
N PRO A 79 -17.89 2.53 1.26
CA PRO A 79 -19.33 2.48 1.57
C PRO A 79 -19.63 2.05 3.01
N ASN A 80 -18.69 1.36 3.64
CA ASN A 80 -18.80 0.84 5.00
C ASN A 80 -17.94 1.62 6.00
N ALA A 81 -17.57 2.86 5.67
CA ALA A 81 -16.75 3.71 6.52
C ALA A 81 -17.32 3.82 7.93
N SER A 82 -16.45 3.72 8.92
CA SER A 82 -16.79 3.85 10.33
C SER A 82 -16.70 5.32 10.79
N ALA A 83 -17.16 5.60 12.00
CA ALA A 83 -16.97 6.92 12.61
C ALA A 83 -15.50 7.29 12.87
N TYR A 84 -14.60 6.34 12.69
CA TYR A 84 -13.16 6.50 12.88
C TYR A 84 -12.39 6.61 11.56
N ASP A 85 -13.08 6.67 10.43
CA ASP A 85 -12.43 6.85 9.14
C ASP A 85 -12.07 8.32 8.95
N PHE A 86 -10.80 8.56 8.66
CA PHE A 86 -10.27 9.90 8.51
C PHE A 86 -9.38 10.00 7.26
N ALA A 87 -9.44 11.15 6.62
CA ALA A 87 -8.35 11.61 5.78
C ALA A 87 -7.30 12.31 6.65
N PHE A 88 -6.05 11.86 6.55
CA PHE A 88 -4.95 12.44 7.27
C PHE A 88 -3.80 12.78 6.32
N PRO A 89 -3.24 14.01 6.38
CA PRO A 89 -2.02 14.34 5.64
C PRO A 89 -0.89 13.35 5.92
N SER A 90 -0.65 12.98 7.16
CA SER A 90 0.44 12.10 7.59
C SER A 90 0.36 10.66 7.06
N PHE A 91 -0.75 10.26 6.43
CA PHE A 91 -0.84 8.98 5.73
C PHE A 91 -0.10 8.97 4.39
N PHE A 92 0.27 10.15 3.90
CA PHE A 92 1.05 10.30 2.69
C PHE A 92 2.54 10.46 3.01
N GLN A 93 3.36 9.73 2.29
CA GLN A 93 4.82 9.79 2.37
C GLN A 93 5.42 9.92 0.98
N LEU A 94 6.46 10.72 0.88
CA LEU A 94 7.27 10.86 -0.33
C LEU A 94 8.54 10.04 -0.15
N HIS A 95 8.77 9.10 -1.06
CA HIS A 95 9.91 8.19 -1.03
C HIS A 95 10.95 8.57 -2.09
N PHE A 96 12.21 8.27 -1.81
CA PHE A 96 13.36 8.60 -2.63
C PHE A 96 14.07 7.36 -3.14
N ALA A 97 14.90 7.53 -4.17
CA ALA A 97 15.65 6.43 -4.79
C ALA A 97 16.65 5.75 -3.83
N ASP A 98 17.13 6.48 -2.82
CA ASP A 98 18.04 5.99 -1.78
C ASP A 98 17.36 5.19 -0.65
N GLY A 99 16.04 5.02 -0.75
CA GLY A 99 15.22 4.34 0.25
C GLY A 99 14.72 5.26 1.38
N GLY A 100 15.13 6.52 1.41
CA GLY A 100 14.61 7.51 2.36
C GLY A 100 13.13 7.81 2.13
N ALA A 101 12.46 8.30 3.16
CA ALA A 101 11.07 8.71 3.10
C ALA A 101 10.80 9.91 4.01
N ILE A 102 9.91 10.79 3.60
CA ILE A 102 9.43 11.92 4.41
C ILE A 102 7.91 11.94 4.44
N GLY A 103 7.34 12.27 5.60
CA GLY A 103 5.91 12.48 5.77
C GLY A 103 5.45 13.83 5.22
N SER A 104 4.17 13.89 4.86
CA SER A 104 3.55 15.16 4.47
C SER A 104 3.15 15.99 5.68
N TYR A 105 2.98 17.26 5.45
CA TYR A 105 2.43 18.23 6.40
C TYR A 105 1.38 19.11 5.70
N GLY A 106 0.78 20.04 6.45
CA GLY A 106 -0.21 20.93 5.86
C GLY A 106 0.37 21.81 4.75
N SER A 107 -0.46 22.20 3.80
CA SER A 107 -0.05 22.99 2.65
C SER A 107 -0.45 24.46 2.75
N ALA A 108 0.39 25.35 2.23
CA ALA A 108 0.04 26.74 1.99
C ALA A 108 -0.96 26.90 0.84
N LYS A 109 -1.01 25.94 -0.10
CA LYS A 109 -1.99 25.93 -1.20
C LYS A 109 -3.38 25.59 -0.68
N LYS A 110 -4.40 26.17 -1.30
CA LYS A 110 -5.79 25.97 -0.91
C LYS A 110 -6.59 25.23 -2.00
N PRO A 111 -7.56 24.37 -1.62
CA PRO A 111 -7.77 23.91 -0.24
C PRO A 111 -6.59 23.04 0.24
N ALA A 112 -6.18 23.17 1.48
CA ALA A 112 -5.22 22.24 2.07
C ALA A 112 -5.96 20.96 2.49
N LEU A 113 -5.31 19.80 2.36
CA LEU A 113 -5.82 18.60 2.99
C LEU A 113 -5.61 18.71 4.50
N GLU A 114 -6.68 18.68 5.25
CA GLU A 114 -6.67 18.72 6.71
C GLU A 114 -7.18 17.38 7.26
N ARG A 115 -6.89 17.12 8.53
CA ARG A 115 -7.49 15.99 9.22
C ARG A 115 -9.00 16.12 9.18
N THR A 116 -9.67 15.23 8.45
CA THR A 116 -11.12 15.27 8.23
C THR A 116 -11.72 13.91 8.51
N ALA A 117 -12.73 13.87 9.41
CA ALA A 117 -13.55 12.67 9.59
C ALA A 117 -14.42 12.47 8.34
N LEU A 118 -14.44 11.26 7.81
CA LEU A 118 -15.15 10.91 6.59
C LEU A 118 -16.39 10.07 6.90
N LYS A 119 -17.53 10.51 6.41
CA LYS A 119 -18.74 9.69 6.37
C LYS A 119 -18.65 8.68 5.21
N PRO A 120 -19.45 7.59 5.23
CA PRO A 120 -19.51 6.67 4.10
C PRO A 120 -19.67 7.39 2.76
N LYS A 121 -18.83 7.05 1.78
CA LYS A 121 -18.79 7.62 0.42
C LYS A 121 -18.43 9.12 0.36
N GLN A 122 -18.09 9.74 1.46
CA GLN A 122 -17.61 11.12 1.47
C GLN A 122 -16.19 11.17 0.95
N CYS A 123 -15.89 12.20 0.15
CA CYS A 123 -14.56 12.52 -0.34
C CYS A 123 -14.10 13.87 0.22
N VAL A 124 -12.81 13.99 0.43
CA VAL A 124 -12.11 15.24 0.69
C VAL A 124 -10.91 15.35 -0.25
N ARG A 125 -10.71 16.51 -0.84
CA ARG A 125 -9.58 16.82 -1.72
C ARG A 125 -8.84 18.03 -1.19
N GLY A 126 -7.52 18.00 -1.33
CA GLY A 126 -6.70 19.13 -0.94
C GLY A 126 -5.23 18.91 -1.23
N TRP A 127 -4.47 19.98 -1.02
CA TRP A 127 -3.02 19.98 -1.17
C TRP A 127 -2.33 19.56 0.12
N LEU A 128 -1.23 18.85 -0.03
CA LEU A 128 -0.23 18.60 1.02
C LEU A 128 1.16 18.90 0.51
N ASP A 129 2.05 19.24 1.45
CA ASP A 129 3.43 19.56 1.16
C ASP A 129 4.37 18.57 1.83
N PHE A 130 5.52 18.36 1.19
CA PHE A 130 6.63 17.55 1.70
C PHE A 130 7.87 18.43 1.69
N ALA A 131 8.53 18.57 2.86
CA ALA A 131 9.79 19.30 2.94
C ALA A 131 10.91 18.41 2.36
N ILE A 132 11.58 18.88 1.32
CA ILE A 132 12.70 18.16 0.71
C ILE A 132 13.98 18.96 0.84
N THR A 133 15.10 18.25 0.91
CA THR A 133 16.43 18.87 0.86
C THR A 133 16.86 19.04 -0.61
N THR A 134 17.53 20.14 -0.89
CA THR A 134 18.08 20.41 -2.22
C THR A 134 18.87 19.21 -2.76
N GLY A 135 18.55 18.78 -3.96
CA GLY A 135 19.19 17.64 -4.62
C GLY A 135 18.52 16.27 -4.40
N GLN A 136 17.59 16.16 -3.46
CA GLN A 136 16.78 14.95 -3.33
C GLN A 136 15.83 14.80 -4.51
N LYS A 137 15.73 13.57 -5.02
CA LYS A 137 14.85 13.24 -6.14
C LYS A 137 13.81 12.22 -5.67
N PRO A 138 12.59 12.64 -5.38
CA PRO A 138 11.54 11.70 -5.03
C PRO A 138 11.17 10.82 -6.24
N THR A 139 10.77 9.61 -5.95
CA THR A 139 10.42 8.60 -6.95
C THR A 139 8.96 8.19 -6.90
N VAL A 140 8.37 8.21 -5.68
CA VAL A 140 6.99 7.72 -5.48
C VAL A 140 6.33 8.42 -4.30
N ILE A 141 5.04 8.73 -4.43
CA ILE A 141 4.17 9.04 -3.29
C ILE A 141 3.48 7.76 -2.85
N ARG A 142 3.52 7.49 -1.55
CA ARG A 142 2.85 6.36 -0.90
C ARG A 142 1.74 6.86 0.02
N TYR A 143 0.67 6.11 0.04
CA TYR A 143 -0.39 6.24 1.03
C TYR A 143 -0.40 5.00 1.93
N HIS A 144 -0.36 5.24 3.24
CA HIS A 144 -0.36 4.21 4.28
C HIS A 144 -1.58 4.39 5.16
N GLU A 145 -2.39 3.37 5.28
CA GLU A 145 -3.43 3.34 6.31
C GLU A 145 -2.87 2.89 7.65
N MET A 146 -3.50 3.30 8.75
CA MET A 146 -3.17 2.81 10.09
C MET A 146 -3.64 1.36 10.35
N SER A 147 -4.28 0.72 9.39
CA SER A 147 -4.75 -0.67 9.48
C SER A 147 -3.59 -1.67 9.55
N ALA A 148 -3.79 -2.78 10.26
CA ALA A 148 -2.81 -3.86 10.38
C ALA A 148 -2.52 -4.56 9.04
N ASP A 149 -3.49 -4.59 8.13
CA ASP A 149 -3.39 -5.24 6.80
C ASP A 149 -2.95 -4.21 5.74
N LYS A 150 -1.73 -3.75 5.86
CA LYS A 150 -1.17 -2.60 5.15
C LYS A 150 -0.96 -2.85 3.65
N LYS A 151 -2.01 -2.74 2.86
CA LYS A 151 -1.80 -2.53 1.43
C LYS A 151 -1.26 -1.11 1.23
N VAL A 152 0.01 -1.02 0.88
CA VAL A 152 0.62 0.24 0.43
C VAL A 152 0.15 0.49 -0.99
N ILE A 153 -0.35 1.70 -1.25
CA ILE A 153 -0.67 2.15 -2.60
C ILE A 153 0.25 3.30 -3.00
N GLU A 154 0.64 3.32 -4.28
CA GLU A 154 1.76 4.14 -4.75
C GLU A 154 1.45 4.83 -6.08
N TRP A 155 1.96 6.06 -6.23
CA TRP A 155 1.95 6.83 -7.48
C TRP A 155 3.38 7.26 -7.81
N PRO A 156 3.92 6.85 -9.00
CA PRO A 156 5.23 7.29 -9.45
C PRO A 156 5.27 8.81 -9.61
N VAL A 157 6.36 9.39 -9.17
CA VAL A 157 6.70 10.81 -9.36
C VAL A 157 7.70 10.89 -10.51
N LYS A 158 7.31 11.51 -11.61
CA LYS A 158 8.17 11.72 -12.79
C LYS A 158 8.53 13.18 -12.93
#